data_b055ba241d8641fd312e88ad352bb7fe
#
_entry.id   b055ba241d8641fd312e88ad352bb7fe
#
_cell.length_a   1.000
_cell.length_b   1.000
_cell.length_c   1.000
_cell.angle_alpha   90.00
_cell.angle_beta   90.00
_cell.angle_gamma   90.00
#
_symmetry.space_group_name_H-M   'P 1'
#
loop_
_entity.id
_entity.type
_entity.pdbx_description
1 polymer ?
#
loop_
_entity_poly.entity_id
_entity_poly.type
_entity_poly.pdbx_seq_one_letter_code
_entity_poly.pdbx_strand_id
1 'polypeptide(L)'
;MYSSYTTLQRAQLAKQEYLDTQEVFLGVYAPGRNAALKASLQDQLHRKFLLTDSLRPEALGSAVGVLLVREDLFLMSTALSCFADALHSGADYVTSDAVFGYSGVTTLYHSQGFAACPGCALVSRELLRRCQAEARDPENPVELLTLAAKLSRSHVCLPLALAHYERDICAEDVWSVKGKRVFIMSHLLDMTGAPIVLVSAVPVLRSMGYEVVVLGPSDGGALQLFVDAGAAVITRPGIRATPNLWGLALCTDLVLVNTVVMARTVRALSGTAVPVLWWLHDAFAGYPHIAHQIPTKLAENVRLYSVGHHAANAMHAVRPDFQIGQLIYGLPDYAAEDFPRCDLGYPADKPLFATVGSFERRKGHDIFCAAIRLLPE
;
A
#
# COMPACT_ATOMS: atom_id res chain seq x y z
N MET A 1 15.22 -7.33 -12.19
CA MET A 1 14.30 -7.57 -11.08
C MET A 1 13.95 -6.30 -10.28
N TYR A 2 14.72 -5.21 -10.40
CA TYR A 2 14.52 -3.95 -9.67
C TYR A 2 13.97 -2.80 -10.52
N SER A 3 13.30 -3.09 -11.62
CA SER A 3 12.71 -2.08 -12.51
C SER A 3 11.44 -1.44 -11.94
N SER A 4 10.89 -1.98 -10.84
CA SER A 4 9.67 -1.48 -10.20
C SER A 4 9.88 -0.34 -9.21
N TYR A 5 11.13 -0.01 -8.85
CA TYR A 5 11.37 1.17 -8.02
C TYR A 5 11.10 2.45 -8.81
N THR A 6 10.37 3.36 -8.22
CA THR A 6 10.20 4.69 -8.79
C THR A 6 11.56 5.37 -8.94
N THR A 7 11.70 6.27 -9.90
CA THR A 7 12.93 7.06 -10.10
C THR A 7 13.34 7.81 -8.82
N LEU A 8 12.36 8.20 -7.99
CA LEU A 8 12.58 8.85 -6.71
C LEU A 8 13.21 7.90 -5.68
N GLN A 9 12.72 6.67 -5.57
CA GLN A 9 13.27 5.65 -4.69
C GLN A 9 14.70 5.26 -5.09
N ARG A 10 14.99 5.18 -6.40
CA ARG A 10 16.35 4.97 -6.91
C ARG A 10 17.27 6.15 -6.60
N ALA A 11 16.76 7.39 -6.72
CA ALA A 11 17.51 8.60 -6.41
C ALA A 11 17.77 8.73 -4.90
N GLN A 12 16.83 8.28 -4.06
CA GLN A 12 17.02 8.22 -2.61
C GLN A 12 18.04 7.15 -2.22
N LEU A 13 18.02 5.97 -2.85
CA LEU A 13 19.03 4.93 -2.69
C LEU A 13 20.43 5.41 -3.13
N ALA A 14 20.51 6.19 -4.22
CA ALA A 14 21.76 6.73 -4.73
C ALA A 14 22.27 7.93 -3.92
N LYS A 15 21.39 8.68 -3.26
CA LYS A 15 21.74 9.81 -2.39
C LYS A 15 22.04 9.41 -0.94
N GLN A 16 21.72 8.19 -0.53
CA GLN A 16 22.24 7.63 0.70
C GLN A 16 23.73 7.30 0.54
N GLU A 17 24.50 8.32 0.17
CA GLU A 17 25.92 8.33 0.44
C GLU A 17 26.08 8.16 1.94
N TYR A 18 26.59 7.01 2.32
CA TYR A 18 27.19 6.63 3.57
C TYR A 18 27.26 7.78 4.59
N LEU A 19 26.18 7.99 5.31
CA LEU A 19 26.34 8.49 6.66
C LEU A 19 27.18 7.45 7.38
N ASP A 20 28.21 7.89 8.03
CA ASP A 20 29.22 7.05 8.66
C ASP A 20 28.61 6.32 9.89
N THR A 21 27.67 5.38 9.61
CA THR A 21 27.07 4.51 10.62
C THR A 21 28.05 3.49 11.16
N GLN A 22 29.36 3.71 10.91
CA GLN A 22 30.42 2.82 11.36
C GLN A 22 30.43 2.60 12.88
N GLU A 23 29.73 3.41 13.65
CA GLU A 23 29.64 3.24 15.11
C GLU A 23 28.47 2.33 15.55
N VAL A 24 27.48 2.08 14.67
CA VAL A 24 26.30 1.29 15.01
C VAL A 24 26.60 -0.21 14.84
N PHE A 25 26.63 -0.96 15.93
CA PHE A 25 26.80 -2.39 15.89
C PHE A 25 25.44 -3.09 16.03
N LEU A 26 25.09 -3.94 15.08
CA LEU A 26 23.80 -4.63 15.01
C LEU A 26 23.93 -6.13 15.32
N GLY A 27 22.92 -6.69 15.98
CA GLY A 27 22.67 -8.11 15.99
C GLY A 27 21.73 -8.49 14.84
N VAL A 28 21.95 -9.64 14.21
CA VAL A 28 20.99 -10.27 13.30
C VAL A 28 20.58 -11.59 13.92
N TYR A 29 19.35 -11.64 14.43
CA TYR A 29 18.80 -12.84 15.05
C TYR A 29 17.97 -13.62 14.05
N ALA A 30 18.44 -14.82 13.74
CA ALA A 30 17.82 -15.69 12.75
C ALA A 30 17.84 -17.16 13.21
N PRO A 31 16.85 -17.60 13.99
CA PRO A 31 16.78 -18.97 14.44
C PRO A 31 16.49 -19.93 13.28
N GLY A 32 17.21 -21.05 13.23
CA GLY A 32 16.99 -22.11 12.26
C GLY A 32 17.86 -22.06 11.00
N ARG A 33 17.37 -22.66 9.91
CA ARG A 33 18.10 -22.72 8.64
C ARG A 33 17.74 -21.47 7.79
N ASN A 34 18.68 -20.56 7.68
CA ASN A 34 18.54 -19.30 6.97
C ASN A 34 19.64 -19.19 5.90
N ALA A 35 19.53 -19.98 4.83
CA ALA A 35 20.55 -20.04 3.79
C ALA A 35 20.56 -18.78 2.93
N ALA A 36 19.39 -18.30 2.53
CA ALA A 36 19.23 -17.09 1.75
C ALA A 36 19.68 -15.85 2.52
N LEU A 37 19.30 -15.74 3.79
CA LEU A 37 19.75 -14.67 4.66
C LEU A 37 21.28 -14.68 4.81
N LYS A 38 21.88 -15.81 5.14
CA LYS A 38 23.34 -15.93 5.29
C LYS A 38 24.10 -15.54 4.04
N ALA A 39 23.60 -15.93 2.86
CA ALA A 39 24.18 -15.52 1.58
C ALA A 39 24.10 -14.01 1.40
N SER A 40 22.93 -13.41 1.65
CA SER A 40 22.72 -11.95 1.48
C SER A 40 23.51 -11.11 2.49
N LEU A 41 23.83 -11.64 3.67
CA LEU A 41 24.66 -10.95 4.66
C LEU A 41 26.10 -10.76 4.21
N GLN A 42 26.61 -11.60 3.31
CA GLN A 42 27.96 -11.45 2.76
C GLN A 42 28.08 -10.20 1.87
N ASP A 43 26.99 -9.77 1.27
CA ASP A 43 26.94 -8.64 0.36
C ASP A 43 26.50 -7.31 1.02
N GLN A 44 26.25 -7.30 2.35
CA GLN A 44 25.87 -6.08 3.05
C GLN A 44 26.97 -5.04 3.04
N LEU A 45 26.60 -3.80 2.79
CA LEU A 45 27.52 -2.66 2.84
C LEU A 45 27.92 -2.32 4.30
N HIS A 46 26.95 -2.40 5.21
CA HIS A 46 27.23 -2.29 6.64
C HIS A 46 27.89 -3.57 7.18
N ARG A 47 29.10 -3.45 7.69
CA ARG A 47 29.92 -4.59 8.10
C ARG A 47 29.97 -4.83 9.61
N LYS A 48 29.45 -3.90 10.41
CA LYS A 48 29.43 -3.99 11.87
C LYS A 48 28.17 -4.71 12.36
N PHE A 49 28.09 -6.02 12.14
CA PHE A 49 27.01 -6.85 12.64
C PHE A 49 27.52 -8.20 13.09
N LEU A 50 26.73 -8.87 13.93
CA LEU A 50 26.90 -10.28 14.26
C LEU A 50 25.63 -11.05 13.91
N LEU A 51 25.79 -12.26 13.40
CA LEU A 51 24.70 -13.23 13.22
C LEU A 51 24.64 -14.11 14.48
N THR A 52 23.47 -14.22 15.07
CA THR A 52 23.23 -15.00 16.29
C THR A 52 21.95 -15.81 16.21
N ASP A 53 21.90 -16.90 16.91
CA ASP A 53 20.73 -17.76 17.13
C ASP A 53 20.15 -17.63 18.55
N SER A 54 20.68 -16.70 19.35
CA SER A 54 20.23 -16.40 20.70
C SER A 54 20.10 -14.89 20.96
N LEU A 55 19.06 -14.51 21.67
CA LEU A 55 18.79 -13.14 22.10
C LEU A 55 19.27 -12.84 23.52
N ARG A 56 20.05 -13.74 24.12
CA ARG A 56 20.63 -13.52 25.45
C ARG A 56 21.64 -12.37 25.40
N PRO A 57 21.75 -11.58 26.48
CA PRO A 57 22.66 -10.44 26.51
C PRO A 57 24.11 -10.76 26.13
N GLU A 58 24.58 -11.96 26.54
CA GLU A 58 25.94 -12.43 26.27
C GLU A 58 26.16 -12.70 24.77
N ALA A 59 25.14 -13.24 24.09
CA ALA A 59 25.18 -13.53 22.67
C ALA A 59 25.08 -12.25 21.81
N LEU A 60 24.41 -11.22 22.31
CA LEU A 60 24.25 -9.95 21.60
C LEU A 60 25.45 -8.99 21.79
N GLY A 61 26.29 -9.22 22.77
CA GLY A 61 27.49 -8.39 23.03
C GLY A 61 27.14 -6.89 23.14
N SER A 62 27.82 -6.07 22.36
CA SER A 62 27.63 -4.61 22.30
C SER A 62 26.58 -4.13 21.28
N ALA A 63 25.81 -5.02 20.67
CA ALA A 63 24.81 -4.64 19.69
C ALA A 63 23.79 -3.65 20.30
N VAL A 64 23.56 -2.52 19.62
CA VAL A 64 22.64 -1.46 20.06
C VAL A 64 21.22 -1.70 19.53
N GLY A 65 21.07 -2.50 18.49
CA GLY A 65 19.81 -2.96 17.94
C GLY A 65 19.91 -4.39 17.38
N VAL A 66 18.79 -5.04 17.23
CA VAL A 66 18.71 -6.42 16.72
C VAL A 66 17.70 -6.48 15.59
N LEU A 67 18.14 -6.91 14.42
CA LEU A 67 17.25 -7.30 13.33
C LEU A 67 16.68 -8.68 13.67
N LEU A 68 15.41 -8.72 14.00
CA LEU A 68 14.66 -9.95 14.22
C LEU A 68 14.19 -10.49 12.88
N VAL A 69 14.53 -11.74 12.57
CA VAL A 69 14.15 -12.40 11.31
C VAL A 69 13.30 -13.62 11.63
N ARG A 70 12.08 -13.63 11.11
CA ARG A 70 11.09 -14.68 11.35
C ARG A 70 11.31 -15.91 10.46
N GLU A 71 11.75 -15.69 9.24
CA GLU A 71 11.85 -16.71 8.20
C GLU A 71 13.03 -16.46 7.25
N ASP A 72 13.38 -17.43 6.42
CA ASP A 72 14.45 -17.24 5.44
C ASP A 72 14.06 -16.21 4.37
N LEU A 73 14.95 -15.27 4.10
CA LEU A 73 14.76 -14.16 3.17
C LEU A 73 16.10 -13.64 2.65
N PHE A 74 16.07 -12.92 1.55
CA PHE A 74 17.23 -12.15 1.09
C PHE A 74 17.12 -10.70 1.57
N LEU A 75 18.19 -10.20 2.18
CA LEU A 75 18.35 -8.77 2.46
C LEU A 75 19.03 -8.07 1.29
N MET A 76 18.51 -6.90 0.94
CA MET A 76 19.21 -6.02 0.02
C MET A 76 20.56 -5.59 0.57
N SER A 77 21.56 -5.39 -0.27
CA SER A 77 22.93 -5.03 0.17
C SER A 77 23.01 -3.77 1.04
N THR A 78 22.04 -2.87 0.91
CA THR A 78 21.91 -1.64 1.71
C THR A 78 21.06 -1.82 2.98
N ALA A 79 20.45 -2.98 3.20
CA ALA A 79 19.44 -3.14 4.24
C ALA A 79 19.96 -2.80 5.64
N LEU A 80 21.08 -3.39 6.04
CA LEU A 80 21.63 -3.12 7.37
C LEU A 80 22.09 -1.67 7.54
N SER A 81 22.57 -1.01 6.48
CA SER A 81 22.90 0.43 6.53
C SER A 81 21.66 1.27 6.79
N CYS A 82 20.57 1.02 6.04
CA CYS A 82 19.32 1.76 6.20
C CYS A 82 18.70 1.55 7.60
N PHE A 83 18.74 0.34 8.11
CA PHE A 83 18.28 0.03 9.47
C PHE A 83 19.14 0.72 10.53
N ALA A 84 20.47 0.71 10.35
CA ALA A 84 21.39 1.35 11.27
C ALA A 84 21.18 2.88 11.32
N ASP A 85 20.98 3.53 10.17
CA ASP A 85 20.69 4.96 10.05
C ASP A 85 19.41 5.35 10.78
N ALA A 86 18.34 4.59 10.59
CA ALA A 86 17.08 4.84 11.26
C ALA A 86 17.20 4.70 12.79
N LEU A 87 17.92 3.68 13.24
CA LEU A 87 18.19 3.48 14.67
C LEU A 87 19.04 4.62 15.25
N HIS A 88 20.09 5.04 14.54
CA HIS A 88 20.95 6.15 14.93
C HIS A 88 20.17 7.47 15.01
N SER A 89 19.18 7.65 14.15
CA SER A 89 18.27 8.81 14.14
C SER A 89 17.20 8.76 15.23
N GLY A 90 17.24 7.77 16.13
CA GLY A 90 16.37 7.68 17.31
C GLY A 90 15.13 6.80 17.16
N ALA A 91 15.00 6.04 16.08
CA ALA A 91 13.96 5.02 15.98
C ALA A 91 14.25 3.87 16.95
N ASP A 92 13.22 3.35 17.61
CA ASP A 92 13.33 2.15 18.45
C ASP A 92 12.77 0.89 17.78
N TYR A 93 11.92 1.08 16.73
CA TYR A 93 11.37 0.03 15.88
C TYR A 93 11.43 0.46 14.41
N VAL A 94 12.08 -0.34 13.56
CA VAL A 94 12.23 -0.02 12.14
C VAL A 94 11.73 -1.17 11.29
N THR A 95 10.78 -0.87 10.42
CA THR A 95 10.25 -1.78 9.40
C THR A 95 10.62 -1.28 8.01
N SER A 96 10.43 -2.09 6.99
CA SER A 96 10.63 -1.71 5.60
C SER A 96 9.56 -2.32 4.71
N ASP A 97 9.47 -1.80 3.49
CA ASP A 97 8.74 -2.47 2.41
C ASP A 97 9.38 -3.82 2.08
N ALA A 98 8.62 -4.69 1.43
CA ALA A 98 9.07 -6.03 1.09
C ALA A 98 8.67 -6.43 -0.34
N VAL A 99 9.47 -7.32 -0.93
CA VAL A 99 9.18 -7.98 -2.20
C VAL A 99 8.90 -9.46 -1.94
N PHE A 100 7.82 -9.94 -2.53
CA PHE A 100 7.47 -11.37 -2.56
C PHE A 100 7.54 -11.85 -4.01
N GLY A 101 8.29 -12.90 -4.27
CA GLY A 101 8.45 -13.49 -5.58
C GLY A 101 8.03 -14.95 -5.58
N TYR A 102 7.03 -15.29 -6.41
CA TYR A 102 6.58 -16.66 -6.57
C TYR A 102 6.19 -16.94 -8.02
N SER A 103 6.66 -18.04 -8.56
CA SER A 103 6.33 -18.50 -9.92
C SER A 103 6.48 -17.42 -11.02
N GLY A 104 7.52 -16.60 -10.93
CA GLY A 104 7.80 -15.53 -11.89
C GLY A 104 6.95 -14.26 -11.73
N VAL A 105 6.11 -14.20 -10.72
CA VAL A 105 5.32 -13.01 -10.38
C VAL A 105 5.93 -12.32 -9.18
N THR A 106 6.16 -11.00 -9.30
CA THR A 106 6.68 -10.17 -8.23
C THR A 106 5.54 -9.34 -7.64
N THR A 107 5.41 -9.40 -6.32
CA THR A 107 4.49 -8.59 -5.52
C THR A 107 5.31 -7.64 -4.66
N LEU A 108 5.05 -6.34 -4.77
CA LEU A 108 5.64 -5.33 -3.91
C LEU A 108 4.63 -4.96 -2.82
N TYR A 109 5.07 -4.95 -1.58
CA TYR A 109 4.27 -4.59 -0.42
C TYR A 109 4.85 -3.36 0.27
N HIS A 110 4.11 -2.25 0.22
CA HIS A 110 4.40 -1.02 0.93
C HIS A 110 3.72 -1.08 2.29
N SER A 111 4.50 -1.40 3.31
CA SER A 111 4.02 -1.48 4.68
C SER A 111 3.85 -0.08 5.27
N GLN A 112 2.81 0.06 6.09
CA GLN A 112 2.64 1.24 6.98
C GLN A 112 3.03 0.94 8.41
N GLY A 113 3.64 -0.20 8.64
CA GLY A 113 4.09 -0.62 9.97
C GLY A 113 2.96 -0.88 10.98
N PHE A 114 1.72 -0.90 10.56
CA PHE A 114 0.63 -1.09 11.51
C PHE A 114 0.28 -2.55 11.73
N ALA A 115 0.88 -3.45 11.01
CA ALA A 115 0.28 -4.69 11.16
C ALA A 115 1.12 -5.84 11.42
N ALA A 116 1.36 -6.29 10.42
CA ALA A 116 1.83 -7.60 10.32
C ALA A 116 3.29 -7.51 10.52
N CYS A 117 3.79 -8.42 11.14
CA CYS A 117 5.17 -8.63 11.27
C CYS A 117 5.73 -8.94 9.86
N PRO A 118 6.26 -7.97 9.12
CA PRO A 118 6.99 -8.30 7.92
C PRO A 118 8.13 -9.22 8.36
N GLY A 119 8.37 -10.33 7.76
CA GLY A 119 9.31 -11.36 8.18
C GLY A 119 10.64 -10.91 8.82
N CYS A 120 10.96 -9.59 8.79
CA CYS A 120 12.02 -8.98 9.59
C CYS A 120 11.73 -7.53 9.98
N ALA A 121 12.24 -7.10 11.13
CA ALA A 121 12.32 -5.70 11.53
C ALA A 121 13.45 -5.48 12.52
N LEU A 122 14.00 -4.26 12.54
CA LEU A 122 15.01 -3.88 13.52
C LEU A 122 14.32 -3.36 14.80
N VAL A 123 14.81 -3.81 15.94
CA VAL A 123 14.36 -3.43 17.26
C VAL A 123 15.55 -2.90 18.05
N SER A 124 15.43 -1.73 18.71
CA SER A 124 16.46 -1.24 19.61
C SER A 124 16.66 -2.22 20.78
N ARG A 125 17.85 -2.24 21.34
CA ARG A 125 18.14 -3.14 22.48
C ARG A 125 17.25 -2.84 23.69
N GLU A 126 16.87 -1.61 23.91
CA GLU A 126 15.98 -1.24 25.00
C GLU A 126 14.55 -1.76 24.74
N LEU A 127 14.03 -1.55 23.53
CA LEU A 127 12.71 -2.06 23.15
C LEU A 127 12.68 -3.60 23.19
N LEU A 128 13.76 -4.27 22.73
CA LEU A 128 13.88 -5.72 22.81
C LEU A 128 13.74 -6.23 24.26
N ARG A 129 14.42 -5.61 25.21
CA ARG A 129 14.31 -5.97 26.64
C ARG A 129 12.90 -5.81 27.16
N ARG A 130 12.19 -4.74 26.76
CA ARG A 130 10.78 -4.52 27.14
C ARG A 130 9.89 -5.60 26.52
N CYS A 131 10.10 -5.96 25.26
CA CYS A 131 9.37 -7.05 24.62
C CYS A 131 9.63 -8.39 25.32
N GLN A 132 10.89 -8.71 25.63
CA GLN A 132 11.26 -9.96 26.32
C GLN A 132 10.63 -10.07 27.72
N ALA A 133 10.43 -8.95 28.42
CA ALA A 133 9.78 -8.92 29.73
C ALA A 133 8.28 -9.23 29.65
N GLU A 134 7.63 -8.97 28.55
CA GLU A 134 6.20 -9.24 28.30
C GLU A 134 5.93 -10.53 27.52
N ALA A 135 6.95 -11.06 26.83
CA ALA A 135 6.82 -12.24 26.00
C ALA A 135 6.69 -13.53 26.84
N ARG A 136 5.87 -14.45 26.35
CA ARG A 136 5.81 -15.82 26.89
C ARG A 136 7.05 -16.63 26.52
N ASP A 137 7.52 -16.42 25.29
CA ASP A 137 8.77 -16.96 24.79
C ASP A 137 9.68 -15.80 24.36
N PRO A 138 10.69 -15.45 25.18
CA PRO A 138 11.55 -14.30 24.95
C PRO A 138 12.54 -14.48 23.79
N GLU A 139 12.54 -15.62 23.13
CA GLU A 139 13.32 -15.91 21.92
C GLU A 139 12.44 -16.14 20.68
N ASN A 140 11.10 -16.03 20.79
CA ASN A 140 10.20 -16.16 19.65
C ASN A 140 10.12 -14.86 18.82
N PRO A 141 10.67 -14.82 17.59
CA PRO A 141 10.72 -13.58 16.80
C PRO A 141 9.33 -13.06 16.42
N VAL A 142 8.33 -13.92 16.23
CA VAL A 142 6.96 -13.51 15.89
C VAL A 142 6.32 -12.80 17.06
N GLU A 143 6.45 -13.34 18.27
CA GLU A 143 5.90 -12.72 19.47
C GLU A 143 6.61 -11.40 19.78
N LEU A 144 7.94 -11.39 19.68
CA LEU A 144 8.75 -10.19 19.92
C LEU A 144 8.43 -9.06 18.93
N LEU A 145 8.28 -9.36 17.65
CA LEU A 145 7.92 -8.36 16.63
C LEU A 145 6.51 -7.81 16.85
N THR A 146 5.56 -8.67 17.25
CA THR A 146 4.20 -8.24 17.62
C THR A 146 4.22 -7.31 18.83
N LEU A 147 5.02 -7.62 19.84
CA LEU A 147 5.20 -6.77 21.00
C LEU A 147 5.95 -5.47 20.67
N ALA A 148 6.96 -5.54 19.80
CA ALA A 148 7.71 -4.36 19.36
C ALA A 148 6.79 -3.33 18.68
N ALA A 149 5.91 -3.78 17.79
CA ALA A 149 4.93 -2.91 17.15
C ALA A 149 3.99 -2.23 18.16
N LYS A 150 3.66 -2.92 19.27
CA LYS A 150 2.80 -2.39 20.34
C LYS A 150 3.52 -1.47 21.31
N LEU A 151 4.76 -1.80 21.68
CA LEU A 151 5.53 -1.15 22.74
C LEU A 151 6.46 -0.05 22.23
N SER A 152 6.67 0.05 20.92
CA SER A 152 7.50 1.08 20.30
C SER A 152 7.01 2.49 20.66
N ARG A 153 7.97 3.38 20.85
CA ARG A 153 7.75 4.82 21.05
C ARG A 153 8.12 5.65 19.83
N SER A 154 8.98 5.10 18.96
CA SER A 154 9.48 5.75 17.77
C SER A 154 9.61 4.72 16.63
N HIS A 155 8.49 4.47 15.96
CA HIS A 155 8.45 3.57 14.81
C HIS A 155 8.76 4.32 13.51
N VAL A 156 9.66 3.78 12.72
CA VAL A 156 9.98 4.26 11.37
C VAL A 156 9.72 3.13 10.38
N CYS A 157 8.90 3.40 9.36
CA CYS A 157 8.75 2.53 8.22
C CYS A 157 9.57 3.08 7.05
N LEU A 158 10.60 2.37 6.63
CA LEU A 158 11.44 2.75 5.50
C LEU A 158 10.70 2.43 4.19
N PRO A 159 10.49 3.42 3.30
CA PRO A 159 9.80 3.22 2.03
C PRO A 159 10.71 2.56 0.99
N LEU A 160 11.42 1.52 1.40
CA LEU A 160 12.39 0.78 0.61
C LEU A 160 12.14 -0.71 0.82
N ALA A 161 12.06 -1.47 -0.27
CA ALA A 161 11.93 -2.92 -0.19
C ALA A 161 13.29 -3.54 0.15
N LEU A 162 13.59 -3.63 1.43
CA LEU A 162 14.87 -4.13 1.94
C LEU A 162 14.89 -5.65 2.14
N ALA A 163 13.74 -6.30 2.12
CA ALA A 163 13.58 -7.75 2.26
C ALA A 163 12.92 -8.37 1.04
N HIS A 164 13.43 -9.51 0.59
CA HIS A 164 12.86 -10.29 -0.51
C HIS A 164 12.59 -11.73 -0.04
N TYR A 165 11.35 -12.17 -0.21
CA TYR A 165 10.86 -13.50 0.13
C TYR A 165 10.62 -14.33 -1.13
N GLU A 166 11.13 -15.58 -1.16
CA GLU A 166 10.92 -16.52 -2.26
C GLU A 166 9.58 -17.26 -2.12
N ARG A 167 8.54 -16.57 -1.76
CA ARG A 167 7.18 -17.09 -1.63
C ARG A 167 6.15 -16.04 -2.00
N ASP A 168 4.89 -16.43 -2.10
CA ASP A 168 3.80 -15.46 -2.24
C ASP A 168 3.50 -14.75 -0.90
N ILE A 169 2.94 -13.55 -0.99
CA ILE A 169 2.46 -12.80 0.17
C ILE A 169 1.23 -13.51 0.76
N CYS A 170 1.14 -13.57 2.08
CA CYS A 170 0.02 -14.20 2.79
C CYS A 170 -0.64 -13.24 3.80
N ALA A 171 -1.71 -13.69 4.42
CA ALA A 171 -2.49 -12.86 5.33
C ALA A 171 -1.69 -12.41 6.56
N GLU A 172 -0.81 -13.26 7.05
CA GLU A 172 0.05 -12.99 8.20
C GLU A 172 1.10 -11.91 7.92
N ASP A 173 1.44 -11.67 6.65
CA ASP A 173 2.35 -10.59 6.26
C ASP A 173 1.66 -9.24 6.26
N VAL A 174 0.34 -9.23 6.07
CA VAL A 174 -0.43 -8.03 5.74
C VAL A 174 -1.28 -7.56 6.90
N TRP A 175 -1.92 -8.50 7.63
CA TRP A 175 -2.93 -8.17 8.63
C TRP A 175 -2.43 -8.36 10.05
N SER A 176 -2.79 -7.46 10.96
CA SER A 176 -2.57 -7.68 12.39
C SER A 176 -3.41 -8.85 12.91
N VAL A 177 -3.00 -9.42 14.02
CA VAL A 177 -3.71 -10.56 14.64
C VAL A 177 -5.11 -10.17 15.11
N LYS A 178 -5.32 -8.88 15.48
CA LYS A 178 -6.58 -8.37 16.02
C LYS A 178 -6.87 -7.01 15.40
N GLY A 179 -7.85 -6.94 14.53
CA GLY A 179 -8.28 -5.68 13.90
C GLY A 179 -9.42 -5.92 12.94
N LYS A 180 -10.20 -4.88 12.69
CA LYS A 180 -11.14 -4.86 11.57
C LYS A 180 -10.36 -4.57 10.30
N ARG A 181 -10.66 -5.25 9.21
CA ARG A 181 -9.85 -5.27 7.99
C ARG A 181 -10.67 -4.90 6.78
N VAL A 182 -10.19 -3.92 6.02
CA VAL A 182 -10.76 -3.57 4.70
C VAL A 182 -9.72 -3.77 3.63
N PHE A 183 -10.05 -4.56 2.62
CA PHE A 183 -9.23 -4.77 1.44
C PHE A 183 -9.81 -4.02 0.26
N ILE A 184 -9.11 -3.00 -0.22
CA ILE A 184 -9.52 -2.17 -1.36
C ILE A 184 -8.84 -2.69 -2.61
N MET A 185 -9.62 -3.08 -3.61
CA MET A 185 -9.10 -3.54 -4.90
C MET A 185 -9.33 -2.48 -5.96
N SER A 186 -8.26 -1.77 -6.33
CA SER A 186 -8.28 -0.72 -7.34
C SER A 186 -7.77 -1.21 -8.69
N HIS A 187 -8.45 -0.80 -9.75
CA HIS A 187 -8.04 -1.16 -11.11
C HIS A 187 -6.74 -0.48 -11.56
N LEU A 188 -6.37 0.63 -10.94
CA LEU A 188 -5.16 1.42 -11.15
C LEU A 188 -4.79 2.15 -9.85
N LEU A 189 -3.53 2.61 -9.75
CA LEU A 189 -3.06 3.48 -8.67
C LEU A 189 -2.52 4.81 -9.25
N ASP A 190 -3.10 5.29 -10.34
CA ASP A 190 -2.73 6.55 -10.97
C ASP A 190 -3.52 7.75 -10.39
N MET A 191 -3.17 8.96 -10.82
CA MET A 191 -3.80 10.23 -10.41
C MET A 191 -5.13 10.50 -11.11
N THR A 192 -5.92 9.46 -11.42
CA THR A 192 -7.25 9.61 -11.99
C THR A 192 -8.35 9.62 -10.92
N GLY A 193 -9.57 10.05 -11.32
CA GLY A 193 -10.63 10.33 -10.36
C GLY A 193 -11.00 9.16 -9.45
N ALA A 194 -11.15 7.97 -9.98
CA ALA A 194 -11.60 6.83 -9.18
C ALA A 194 -10.58 6.37 -8.10
N PRO A 195 -9.26 6.26 -8.38
CA PRO A 195 -8.27 6.03 -7.32
C PRO A 195 -8.21 7.16 -6.29
N ILE A 196 -8.28 8.43 -6.71
CA ILE A 196 -8.22 9.58 -5.78
C ILE A 196 -9.40 9.59 -4.81
N VAL A 197 -10.59 9.20 -5.26
CA VAL A 197 -11.75 9.03 -4.36
C VAL A 197 -11.47 7.97 -3.31
N LEU A 198 -10.80 6.86 -3.67
CA LEU A 198 -10.41 5.83 -2.70
C LEU A 198 -9.39 6.34 -1.68
N VAL A 199 -8.42 7.18 -2.11
CA VAL A 199 -7.49 7.83 -1.17
C VAL A 199 -8.26 8.57 -0.08
N SER A 200 -9.29 9.34 -0.45
CA SER A 200 -10.13 10.07 0.52
C SER A 200 -10.93 9.15 1.45
N ALA A 201 -11.25 7.93 1.03
CA ALA A 201 -11.95 6.96 1.86
C ALA A 201 -11.06 6.33 2.96
N VAL A 202 -9.74 6.27 2.73
CA VAL A 202 -8.80 5.63 3.66
C VAL A 202 -8.83 6.25 5.06
N PRO A 203 -8.68 7.58 5.25
CA PRO A 203 -8.72 8.18 6.58
C PRO A 203 -10.04 7.92 7.32
N VAL A 204 -11.16 7.90 6.58
CA VAL A 204 -12.48 7.61 7.15
C VAL A 204 -12.54 6.17 7.68
N LEU A 205 -12.11 5.19 6.88
CA LEU A 205 -12.07 3.80 7.31
C LEU A 205 -11.12 3.61 8.50
N ARG A 206 -9.98 4.29 8.48
CA ARG A 206 -9.01 4.29 9.58
C ARG A 206 -9.62 4.86 10.88
N SER A 207 -10.36 5.96 10.80
CA SER A 207 -11.05 6.56 11.96
C SER A 207 -12.13 5.64 12.55
N MET A 208 -12.68 4.72 11.75
CA MET A 208 -13.62 3.68 12.17
C MET A 208 -12.92 2.44 12.77
N GLY A 209 -11.58 2.47 12.86
CA GLY A 209 -10.76 1.39 13.43
C GLY A 209 -10.42 0.27 12.48
N TYR A 210 -10.54 0.49 11.16
CA TYR A 210 -10.14 -0.50 10.16
C TYR A 210 -8.65 -0.38 9.83
N GLU A 211 -7.99 -1.52 9.69
CA GLU A 211 -6.77 -1.65 8.91
C GLU A 211 -7.13 -1.65 7.43
N VAL A 212 -6.46 -0.82 6.66
CA VAL A 212 -6.77 -0.64 5.23
C VAL A 212 -5.59 -1.07 4.40
N VAL A 213 -5.83 -2.01 3.50
CA VAL A 213 -4.86 -2.45 2.50
C VAL A 213 -5.43 -2.21 1.11
N VAL A 214 -4.64 -1.60 0.25
CA VAL A 214 -5.00 -1.30 -1.14
C VAL A 214 -4.22 -2.18 -2.07
N LEU A 215 -4.90 -2.84 -3.00
CA LEU A 215 -4.29 -3.64 -4.06
C LEU A 215 -4.45 -2.93 -5.40
N GLY A 216 -3.34 -2.78 -6.13
CA GLY A 216 -3.31 -2.29 -7.50
C GLY A 216 -2.44 -3.14 -8.43
N PRO A 217 -2.57 -2.98 -9.76
CA PRO A 217 -1.84 -3.80 -10.74
C PRO A 217 -0.36 -3.42 -10.86
N SER A 218 -0.01 -2.20 -10.55
CA SER A 218 1.35 -1.63 -10.65
C SER A 218 1.42 -0.34 -9.84
N ASP A 219 2.62 0.14 -9.64
CA ASP A 219 2.86 1.47 -9.09
C ASP A 219 2.23 2.56 -9.96
N GLY A 220 1.80 3.63 -9.32
CA GLY A 220 1.21 4.79 -9.97
C GLY A 220 1.29 6.03 -9.09
N GLY A 221 0.96 7.19 -9.65
CA GLY A 221 1.09 8.48 -8.93
C GLY A 221 0.27 8.59 -7.64
N ALA A 222 -0.83 7.83 -7.51
CA ALA A 222 -1.64 7.81 -6.29
C ALA A 222 -1.10 6.87 -5.20
N LEU A 223 -0.11 6.02 -5.48
CA LEU A 223 0.42 5.07 -4.52
C LEU A 223 0.85 5.77 -3.23
N GLN A 224 1.68 6.81 -3.35
CA GLN A 224 2.17 7.53 -2.17
C GLN A 224 1.04 8.20 -1.39
N LEU A 225 0.00 8.68 -2.08
CA LEU A 225 -1.17 9.28 -1.41
C LEU A 225 -1.93 8.25 -0.57
N PHE A 226 -2.04 7.00 -1.02
CA PHE A 226 -2.61 5.92 -0.20
C PHE A 226 -1.76 5.62 1.03
N VAL A 227 -0.44 5.60 0.85
CA VAL A 227 0.53 5.40 1.94
C VAL A 227 0.41 6.53 2.97
N ASP A 228 0.39 7.78 2.52
CA ASP A 228 0.26 8.97 3.37
C ASP A 228 -1.10 9.04 4.08
N ALA A 229 -2.14 8.53 3.44
CA ALA A 229 -3.47 8.40 4.04
C ALA A 229 -3.56 7.29 5.11
N GLY A 230 -2.53 6.46 5.24
CA GLY A 230 -2.42 5.40 6.25
C GLY A 230 -2.87 4.02 5.78
N ALA A 231 -2.87 3.75 4.48
CA ALA A 231 -3.09 2.41 3.94
C ALA A 231 -1.77 1.71 3.65
N ALA A 232 -1.68 0.41 3.90
CA ALA A 232 -0.67 -0.41 3.24
C ALA A 232 -1.06 -0.62 1.78
N VAL A 233 -0.07 -0.74 0.88
CA VAL A 233 -0.33 -0.89 -0.55
C VAL A 233 0.40 -2.12 -1.07
N ILE A 234 -0.33 -2.93 -1.82
CA ILE A 234 0.21 -4.08 -2.55
C ILE A 234 0.11 -3.79 -4.04
N THR A 235 1.22 -3.91 -4.76
CA THR A 235 1.21 -3.86 -6.21
C THR A 235 1.58 -5.21 -6.79
N ARG A 236 0.73 -5.71 -7.69
CA ARG A 236 0.92 -6.99 -8.34
C ARG A 236 0.38 -6.97 -9.77
N PRO A 237 1.20 -7.30 -10.78
CA PRO A 237 0.72 -7.38 -12.16
C PRO A 237 -0.41 -8.40 -12.32
N GLY A 238 -1.35 -8.12 -13.22
CA GLY A 238 -2.35 -9.08 -13.63
C GLY A 238 -3.57 -9.23 -12.70
N ILE A 239 -3.74 -8.42 -11.66
CA ILE A 239 -4.88 -8.51 -10.71
C ILE A 239 -6.25 -8.46 -11.38
N ARG A 240 -6.37 -7.81 -12.54
CA ARG A 240 -7.63 -7.75 -13.30
C ARG A 240 -7.97 -9.05 -14.00
N ALA A 241 -6.97 -9.85 -14.35
CA ALA A 241 -7.14 -11.10 -15.10
C ALA A 241 -7.12 -12.33 -14.20
N THR A 242 -6.28 -12.32 -13.19
CA THR A 242 -6.11 -13.42 -12.24
C THR A 242 -6.06 -12.85 -10.82
N PRO A 243 -7.18 -12.79 -10.11
CA PRO A 243 -7.20 -12.31 -8.73
C PRO A 243 -6.53 -13.34 -7.80
N ASN A 244 -5.20 -13.40 -7.82
CA ASN A 244 -4.40 -14.36 -7.05
C ASN A 244 -4.28 -14.03 -5.56
N LEU A 245 -4.86 -12.91 -5.09
CA LEU A 245 -4.78 -12.48 -3.70
C LEU A 245 -6.08 -12.72 -2.92
N TRP A 246 -6.85 -13.73 -3.35
CA TRP A 246 -8.12 -14.07 -2.69
C TRP A 246 -7.94 -14.50 -1.23
N GLY A 247 -6.84 -15.15 -0.90
CA GLY A 247 -6.53 -15.49 0.49
C GLY A 247 -6.50 -14.26 1.39
N LEU A 248 -5.94 -13.14 0.92
CA LEU A 248 -5.94 -11.87 1.64
C LEU A 248 -7.35 -11.28 1.75
N ALA A 249 -8.11 -11.30 0.65
CA ALA A 249 -9.49 -10.81 0.60
C ALA A 249 -10.41 -11.62 1.51
N LEU A 250 -10.27 -12.94 1.54
CA LEU A 250 -11.11 -13.83 2.36
C LEU A 250 -10.83 -13.69 3.86
N CYS A 251 -9.71 -13.10 4.26
CA CYS A 251 -9.35 -12.84 5.64
C CYS A 251 -9.77 -11.44 6.14
N THR A 252 -10.70 -10.77 5.44
CA THR A 252 -11.12 -9.39 5.75
C THR A 252 -12.59 -9.30 6.16
N ASP A 253 -12.96 -8.21 6.82
CA ASP A 253 -14.35 -7.93 7.18
C ASP A 253 -15.11 -7.28 6.03
N LEU A 254 -14.41 -6.66 5.07
CA LEU A 254 -14.99 -6.02 3.90
C LEU A 254 -13.96 -5.96 2.76
N VAL A 255 -14.41 -6.32 1.55
CA VAL A 255 -13.70 -6.02 0.32
C VAL A 255 -14.41 -4.88 -0.41
N LEU A 256 -13.70 -3.80 -0.69
CA LEU A 256 -14.17 -2.72 -1.53
C LEU A 256 -13.54 -2.88 -2.92
N VAL A 257 -14.36 -3.09 -3.93
CA VAL A 257 -13.94 -3.24 -5.33
C VAL A 257 -14.29 -1.99 -6.10
N ASN A 258 -13.30 -1.36 -6.72
CA ASN A 258 -13.45 -0.08 -7.39
C ASN A 258 -13.64 -0.24 -8.89
N THR A 259 -14.64 0.44 -9.44
CA THR A 259 -15.00 0.53 -10.88
C THR A 259 -15.55 -0.75 -11.50
N VAL A 260 -16.19 -0.60 -12.66
CA VAL A 260 -16.71 -1.72 -13.45
C VAL A 260 -15.61 -2.60 -14.05
N VAL A 261 -14.41 -2.01 -14.23
CA VAL A 261 -13.24 -2.73 -14.79
C VAL A 261 -12.86 -3.96 -13.95
N MET A 262 -13.21 -3.95 -12.66
CA MET A 262 -12.96 -5.04 -11.72
C MET A 262 -14.09 -6.10 -11.66
N ALA A 263 -15.00 -6.14 -12.65
CA ALA A 263 -16.13 -7.07 -12.67
C ALA A 263 -15.72 -8.55 -12.51
N ARG A 264 -14.57 -8.96 -13.04
CA ARG A 264 -14.03 -10.33 -12.86
C ARG A 264 -13.73 -10.63 -11.39
N THR A 265 -13.16 -9.67 -10.67
CA THR A 265 -12.86 -9.78 -9.24
C THR A 265 -14.15 -9.92 -8.44
N VAL A 266 -15.17 -9.10 -8.74
CA VAL A 266 -16.49 -9.21 -8.10
C VAL A 266 -17.11 -10.58 -8.35
N ARG A 267 -17.05 -11.08 -9.59
CA ARG A 267 -17.57 -12.42 -9.91
C ARG A 267 -16.84 -13.52 -9.14
N ALA A 268 -15.55 -13.39 -8.95
CA ALA A 268 -14.76 -14.37 -8.22
C ALA A 268 -15.04 -14.37 -6.70
N LEU A 269 -15.31 -13.20 -6.13
CA LEU A 269 -15.66 -13.04 -4.71
C LEU A 269 -17.15 -13.26 -4.42
N SER A 270 -17.98 -13.36 -5.47
CA SER A 270 -19.42 -13.59 -5.36
C SER A 270 -19.71 -14.97 -4.77
N GLY A 271 -20.53 -15.02 -3.73
CA GLY A 271 -20.88 -16.26 -3.02
C GLY A 271 -19.85 -16.71 -1.97
N THR A 272 -18.80 -15.93 -1.72
CA THR A 272 -17.88 -16.16 -0.59
C THR A 272 -18.47 -15.64 0.71
N ALA A 273 -17.83 -15.95 1.84
CA ALA A 273 -18.28 -15.49 3.16
C ALA A 273 -17.98 -13.98 3.40
N VAL A 274 -17.08 -13.36 2.62
CA VAL A 274 -16.67 -11.99 2.83
C VAL A 274 -17.65 -11.01 2.17
N PRO A 275 -18.09 -9.94 2.86
CA PRO A 275 -18.88 -8.87 2.26
C PRO A 275 -18.08 -8.12 1.20
N VAL A 276 -18.72 -7.89 0.05
CA VAL A 276 -18.13 -7.16 -1.08
C VAL A 276 -18.95 -5.92 -1.37
N LEU A 277 -18.34 -4.77 -1.33
CA LEU A 277 -18.90 -3.51 -1.79
C LEU A 277 -18.29 -3.20 -3.16
N TRP A 278 -19.11 -3.22 -4.21
CA TRP A 278 -18.70 -2.85 -5.55
C TRP A 278 -19.09 -1.40 -5.82
N TRP A 279 -18.10 -0.53 -5.98
CA TRP A 279 -18.33 0.91 -6.12
C TRP A 279 -18.05 1.39 -7.55
N LEU A 280 -19.11 1.85 -8.22
CA LEU A 280 -19.10 2.24 -9.62
C LEU A 280 -18.82 3.73 -9.78
N HIS A 281 -17.83 4.07 -10.60
CA HIS A 281 -17.44 5.42 -10.98
C HIS A 281 -17.57 5.66 -12.49
N ASP A 282 -17.88 4.61 -13.25
CA ASP A 282 -17.72 4.58 -14.69
C ASP A 282 -18.95 5.13 -15.41
N ALA A 283 -18.69 5.91 -16.47
CA ALA A 283 -19.68 6.30 -17.43
C ALA A 283 -19.92 5.20 -18.49
N PHE A 284 -21.00 5.29 -19.23
CA PHE A 284 -21.45 4.30 -20.21
C PHE A 284 -20.35 3.84 -21.20
N ALA A 285 -19.46 4.75 -21.61
CA ALA A 285 -18.40 4.45 -22.58
C ALA A 285 -17.45 3.31 -22.15
N GLY A 286 -17.32 3.02 -20.86
CA GLY A 286 -16.49 1.93 -20.33
C GLY A 286 -17.15 0.55 -20.42
N TYR A 287 -18.48 0.47 -20.50
CA TYR A 287 -19.24 -0.78 -20.37
C TYR A 287 -19.20 -1.71 -21.58
N PRO A 288 -19.23 -1.27 -22.85
CA PRO A 288 -19.27 -2.19 -23.99
C PRO A 288 -18.15 -3.23 -24.00
N HIS A 289 -16.95 -2.84 -23.53
CA HIS A 289 -15.80 -3.74 -23.51
C HIS A 289 -15.80 -4.74 -22.34
N ILE A 290 -16.61 -4.49 -21.31
CA ILE A 290 -16.59 -5.21 -20.03
C ILE A 290 -17.90 -5.94 -19.77
N ALA A 291 -18.97 -5.64 -20.49
CA ALA A 291 -20.32 -6.17 -20.29
C ALA A 291 -20.36 -7.70 -20.14
N HIS A 292 -19.55 -8.41 -20.92
CA HIS A 292 -19.43 -9.87 -20.87
C HIS A 292 -18.78 -10.42 -19.57
N GLN A 293 -18.12 -9.57 -18.81
CA GLN A 293 -17.48 -9.93 -17.53
C GLN A 293 -18.37 -9.65 -16.33
N ILE A 294 -19.37 -8.78 -16.50
CA ILE A 294 -20.32 -8.42 -15.46
C ILE A 294 -21.21 -9.64 -15.17
N PRO A 295 -21.31 -10.08 -13.89
CA PRO A 295 -22.14 -11.23 -13.54
C PRO A 295 -23.58 -10.98 -13.93
N THR A 296 -24.33 -12.06 -14.24
CA THR A 296 -25.77 -11.98 -14.55
C THR A 296 -26.61 -11.80 -13.29
N LYS A 297 -26.11 -12.28 -12.15
CA LYS A 297 -26.72 -12.11 -10.83
C LYS A 297 -25.63 -11.79 -9.81
N LEU A 298 -25.95 -10.97 -8.83
CA LEU A 298 -25.10 -10.74 -7.68
C LEU A 298 -25.49 -11.71 -6.56
N ALA A 299 -24.49 -12.29 -5.89
CA ALA A 299 -24.74 -13.07 -4.68
C ALA A 299 -25.04 -12.14 -3.49
N GLU A 300 -25.62 -12.71 -2.43
CA GLU A 300 -26.05 -11.97 -1.24
C GLU A 300 -24.93 -11.19 -0.54
N ASN A 301 -23.69 -11.65 -0.66
CA ASN A 301 -22.52 -10.99 -0.09
C ASN A 301 -22.05 -9.77 -0.90
N VAL A 302 -22.60 -9.51 -2.11
CA VAL A 302 -22.22 -8.39 -2.95
C VAL A 302 -23.25 -7.28 -2.88
N ARG A 303 -22.82 -6.08 -2.50
CA ARG A 303 -23.61 -4.84 -2.54
C ARG A 303 -23.02 -3.90 -3.59
N LEU A 304 -23.89 -3.38 -4.44
CA LEU A 304 -23.53 -2.51 -5.54
C LEU A 304 -23.91 -1.07 -5.22
N TYR A 305 -22.94 -0.17 -5.34
CA TYR A 305 -23.14 1.26 -5.14
C TYR A 305 -22.56 2.07 -6.30
N SER A 306 -23.10 3.24 -6.53
CA SER A 306 -22.60 4.19 -7.51
C SER A 306 -22.33 5.56 -6.89
N VAL A 307 -21.40 6.30 -7.46
CA VAL A 307 -21.10 7.69 -7.05
C VAL A 307 -22.20 8.67 -7.42
N GLY A 308 -23.14 8.26 -8.26
CA GLY A 308 -24.27 9.10 -8.68
C GLY A 308 -25.10 8.45 -9.78
N HIS A 309 -26.18 9.10 -10.15
CA HIS A 309 -27.16 8.58 -11.13
C HIS A 309 -26.55 8.20 -12.48
N HIS A 310 -25.54 8.95 -12.93
CA HIS A 310 -24.92 8.70 -14.23
C HIS A 310 -24.21 7.33 -14.27
N ALA A 311 -23.47 6.99 -13.22
CA ALA A 311 -22.83 5.68 -13.10
C ALA A 311 -23.85 4.56 -12.88
N ALA A 312 -24.93 4.82 -12.13
CA ALA A 312 -26.01 3.86 -11.95
C ALA A 312 -26.72 3.55 -13.28
N ASN A 313 -27.06 4.58 -14.05
CA ASN A 313 -27.73 4.44 -15.36
C ASN A 313 -26.85 3.67 -16.36
N ALA A 314 -25.53 3.86 -16.32
CA ALA A 314 -24.59 3.12 -17.14
C ALA A 314 -24.62 1.61 -16.83
N MET A 315 -24.69 1.23 -15.57
CA MET A 315 -24.86 -0.17 -15.16
C MET A 315 -26.25 -0.71 -15.53
N HIS A 316 -27.32 0.05 -15.30
CA HIS A 316 -28.69 -0.36 -15.63
C HIS A 316 -28.90 -0.59 -17.13
N ALA A 317 -28.16 0.11 -18.00
CA ALA A 317 -28.20 -0.14 -19.43
C ALA A 317 -27.70 -1.58 -19.80
N VAL A 318 -26.90 -2.20 -18.93
CA VAL A 318 -26.36 -3.55 -19.14
C VAL A 318 -27.02 -4.60 -18.23
N ARG A 319 -27.41 -4.18 -17.04
CA ARG A 319 -28.07 -5.00 -16.00
C ARG A 319 -29.22 -4.21 -15.36
N PRO A 320 -30.37 -4.15 -16.00
CA PRO A 320 -31.51 -3.36 -15.53
C PRO A 320 -32.11 -3.85 -14.21
N ASP A 321 -31.89 -5.11 -13.88
CA ASP A 321 -32.39 -5.79 -12.67
C ASP A 321 -31.50 -5.58 -11.44
N PHE A 322 -30.33 -4.98 -11.58
CA PHE A 322 -29.45 -4.73 -10.44
C PHE A 322 -29.98 -3.62 -9.55
N GLN A 323 -30.01 -3.88 -8.24
CA GLN A 323 -30.27 -2.84 -7.25
C GLN A 323 -28.97 -2.11 -6.95
N ILE A 324 -28.96 -0.79 -7.16
CA ILE A 324 -27.78 0.07 -7.01
C ILE A 324 -28.08 1.13 -5.99
N GLY A 325 -27.37 1.07 -4.86
CA GLY A 325 -27.37 2.13 -3.86
C GLY A 325 -26.55 3.33 -4.32
N GLN A 326 -26.73 4.46 -3.64
CA GLN A 326 -25.85 5.62 -3.81
C GLN A 326 -24.83 5.68 -2.68
N LEU A 327 -23.56 5.85 -3.03
CA LEU A 327 -22.47 6.14 -2.12
C LEU A 327 -21.69 7.33 -2.69
N ILE A 328 -22.09 8.52 -2.25
CA ILE A 328 -21.48 9.78 -2.69
C ILE A 328 -20.24 10.01 -1.83
N TYR A 329 -19.15 10.42 -2.46
CA TYR A 329 -17.93 10.83 -1.75
C TYR A 329 -17.94 12.33 -1.48
N GLY A 330 -17.36 12.72 -0.35
CA GLY A 330 -17.04 14.12 -0.06
C GLY A 330 -15.66 14.49 -0.58
N LEU A 331 -15.45 15.76 -0.85
CA LEU A 331 -14.12 16.32 -1.03
C LEU A 331 -13.71 16.99 0.28
N PRO A 332 -12.42 16.96 0.67
CA PRO A 332 -11.92 17.78 1.77
C PRO A 332 -12.19 19.26 1.47
N ASP A 333 -12.51 20.03 2.50
CA ASP A 333 -12.51 21.50 2.38
C ASP A 333 -11.05 21.94 2.19
N TYR A 334 -10.70 22.17 0.94
CA TYR A 334 -9.45 22.85 0.64
C TYR A 334 -9.63 24.33 1.00
N ALA A 335 -8.81 24.83 1.91
CA ALA A 335 -8.71 26.26 2.12
C ALA A 335 -8.38 26.91 0.76
N ALA A 336 -9.29 27.73 0.26
CA ALA A 336 -9.02 28.51 -0.94
C ALA A 336 -7.89 29.49 -0.60
N GLU A 337 -6.70 29.24 -1.12
CA GLU A 337 -5.69 30.28 -1.17
C GLU A 337 -6.15 31.28 -2.25
N ASP A 338 -6.49 32.48 -1.83
CA ASP A 338 -6.81 33.57 -2.75
C ASP A 338 -5.54 34.01 -3.47
N PHE A 339 -5.30 33.40 -4.62
CA PHE A 339 -4.28 33.89 -5.55
C PHE A 339 -4.92 35.02 -6.41
N PRO A 340 -4.41 36.26 -6.32
CA PRO A 340 -4.84 37.32 -7.21
C PRO A 340 -4.63 36.92 -8.68
N ARG A 341 -5.61 37.11 -9.53
CA ARG A 341 -5.51 36.75 -10.96
C ARG A 341 -4.30 37.36 -11.67
N CYS A 342 -3.92 38.58 -11.25
CA CYS A 342 -2.77 39.28 -11.77
C CYS A 342 -1.45 38.49 -11.54
N ASP A 343 -1.32 37.77 -10.42
CA ASP A 343 -0.13 36.99 -10.11
C ASP A 343 0.00 35.76 -11.02
N LEU A 344 -1.12 35.31 -11.59
CA LEU A 344 -1.18 34.26 -12.60
C LEU A 344 -1.11 34.77 -14.03
N GLY A 345 -0.93 36.09 -14.24
CA GLY A 345 -0.86 36.74 -15.55
C GLY A 345 -2.18 36.89 -16.25
N TYR A 346 -3.34 36.77 -15.56
CA TYR A 346 -4.66 36.95 -16.13
C TYR A 346 -5.24 38.35 -15.82
N PRO A 347 -5.85 39.02 -16.81
CA PRO A 347 -6.53 40.31 -16.59
C PRO A 347 -7.66 40.16 -15.54
N ALA A 348 -7.73 41.11 -14.61
CA ALA A 348 -8.75 41.11 -13.55
C ALA A 348 -10.16 41.41 -14.08
N ASP A 349 -10.26 42.17 -15.18
CA ASP A 349 -11.47 42.69 -15.77
C ASP A 349 -12.11 41.80 -16.84
N LYS A 350 -11.44 40.69 -17.24
CA LYS A 350 -11.98 39.78 -18.26
C LYS A 350 -12.52 38.49 -17.63
N PRO A 351 -13.58 37.88 -18.18
CA PRO A 351 -14.04 36.55 -17.74
C PRO A 351 -12.94 35.50 -17.96
N LEU A 352 -12.74 34.65 -16.96
CA LEU A 352 -11.84 33.53 -17.03
C LEU A 352 -12.66 32.24 -17.12
N PHE A 353 -12.49 31.49 -18.20
CA PHE A 353 -13.07 30.17 -18.39
C PHE A 353 -11.98 29.12 -18.23
N ALA A 354 -12.24 28.11 -17.41
CA ALA A 354 -11.31 27.02 -17.18
C ALA A 354 -11.97 25.66 -17.42
N THR A 355 -11.24 24.73 -18.02
CA THR A 355 -11.59 23.32 -18.06
C THR A 355 -10.48 22.51 -17.41
N VAL A 356 -10.84 21.61 -16.48
CA VAL A 356 -9.89 20.80 -15.74
C VAL A 356 -10.20 19.32 -15.97
N GLY A 357 -9.20 18.53 -16.34
CA GLY A 357 -9.34 17.10 -16.56
C GLY A 357 -8.21 16.53 -17.41
N SER A 358 -8.15 15.20 -17.49
CA SER A 358 -7.25 14.50 -18.42
C SER A 358 -7.54 14.92 -19.87
N PHE A 359 -6.51 15.01 -20.70
CA PHE A 359 -6.67 15.39 -22.10
C PHE A 359 -7.22 14.21 -22.92
N GLU A 360 -8.51 14.00 -22.82
CA GLU A 360 -9.26 12.92 -23.47
C GLU A 360 -10.49 13.49 -24.19
N ARG A 361 -10.89 12.84 -25.31
CA ARG A 361 -12.06 13.26 -26.10
C ARG A 361 -13.35 13.36 -25.26
N ARG A 362 -13.57 12.44 -24.30
CA ARG A 362 -14.76 12.44 -23.43
C ARG A 362 -14.83 13.65 -22.49
N LYS A 363 -13.74 14.37 -22.28
CA LYS A 363 -13.66 15.57 -21.44
C LYS A 363 -14.00 16.84 -22.22
N GLY A 364 -14.12 16.76 -23.54
CA GLY A 364 -14.63 17.82 -24.41
C GLY A 364 -13.75 19.07 -24.48
N HIS A 365 -12.42 18.94 -24.29
CA HIS A 365 -11.51 20.09 -24.41
C HIS A 365 -11.57 20.74 -25.80
N ASP A 366 -11.76 19.96 -26.85
CA ASP A 366 -11.98 20.42 -28.23
C ASP A 366 -13.30 21.21 -28.35
N ILE A 367 -14.37 20.73 -27.74
CA ILE A 367 -15.68 21.40 -27.69
C ILE A 367 -15.56 22.71 -26.89
N PHE A 368 -14.87 22.66 -25.75
CA PHE A 368 -14.63 23.88 -24.96
C PHE A 368 -13.85 24.93 -25.75
N CYS A 369 -12.76 24.58 -26.41
CA CYS A 369 -12.01 25.50 -27.26
C CYS A 369 -12.85 26.06 -28.42
N ALA A 370 -13.71 25.23 -29.03
CA ALA A 370 -14.61 25.67 -30.08
C ALA A 370 -15.67 26.65 -29.56
N ALA A 371 -16.22 26.38 -28.37
CA ALA A 371 -17.22 27.26 -27.74
C ALA A 371 -16.66 28.65 -27.38
N ILE A 372 -15.42 28.69 -26.83
CA ILE A 372 -14.74 29.95 -26.50
C ILE A 372 -14.59 30.85 -27.74
N ARG A 373 -14.33 30.28 -28.93
CA ARG A 373 -14.22 31.06 -30.19
C ARG A 373 -15.52 31.70 -30.66
N LEU A 374 -16.64 31.27 -30.12
CA LEU A 374 -17.96 31.80 -30.44
C LEU A 374 -18.40 32.92 -29.48
N LEU A 375 -17.63 33.20 -28.44
CA LEU A 375 -17.94 34.31 -27.54
C LEU A 375 -17.64 35.65 -28.20
N PRO A 376 -18.45 36.68 -27.95
CA PRO A 376 -18.14 38.01 -28.41
C PRO A 376 -16.85 38.54 -27.75
N GLU A 377 -16.13 39.41 -28.49
CA GLU A 377 -14.88 40.02 -28.03
C GLU A 377 -15.07 40.89 -26.76
#